data_c56687ed859502c8b6eb8acf26c4ae44
#
_entry.id   c56687ed859502c8b6eb8acf26c4ae44
#
_cell.length_a   1.000
_cell.length_b   1.000
_cell.length_c   1.000
_cell.angle_alpha   90.00
_cell.angle_beta   90.00
_cell.angle_gamma   90.00
#
_symmetry.space_group_name_H-M   'P 1'
#
loop_
_entity.id
_entity.type
_entity.pdbx_description
1 polymer ?
#
loop_
_entity_poly.entity_id
_entity_poly.type
_entity_poly.pdbx_seq_one_letter_code
_entity_poly.pdbx_strand_id
1 'polypeptide(L)'
;MSPLTAGVVASLVSYASTFTIVLTGLSAVGATSAESASGLLALCVVQAVLSVVLSWRYRMPLAFSWSTPGAALLATSDATHTFSDAVGAFVVAGLAASLTGLIPAFGKLVGKIPLPVASGMLAGILLPLCLLPLTAVPQMPIAVVVVLLTWLILTALSPRWAVPGALAAAIMFLTLFPDQTVSTAAAATGAAFLWTTPTFHPSVIVGLGVPLFLVTMISQNLPGLSMLSSFGYKNVPARTIFVASGLSSMMAAPFGGHAINLVALSAAITAGPEAHPDQSKRWTSSLSSAGAYAILGVTGSLIAPFLTGSGLILLGAVAGLALLSALTSNLATAFTNPKTRLPAAASFLVVVSGITVVHIGSAFWGIAAGVVLMAVTRVNRLLSARRSSLLHGWVTVSSHAARAAGVFMMASNSTGVKRPRAAWRRRRW
;
A
#
# COMPACT_ATOMS: atom_id res chain seq x y z
N MET A 1 -0.77 -25.66 -12.25
CA MET A 1 -0.42 -26.19 -10.89
C MET A 1 -1.64 -26.85 -10.28
N SER A 2 -1.49 -27.69 -9.23
CA SER A 2 -2.65 -28.07 -8.43
C SER A 2 -3.02 -26.89 -7.51
N PRO A 3 -4.29 -26.77 -7.07
CA PRO A 3 -4.67 -25.71 -6.12
C PRO A 3 -3.85 -25.75 -4.84
N LEU A 4 -3.48 -26.96 -4.40
CA LEU A 4 -2.63 -27.17 -3.21
C LEU A 4 -1.26 -26.51 -3.40
N THR A 5 -0.57 -26.80 -4.49
CA THR A 5 0.76 -26.23 -4.78
C THR A 5 0.70 -24.73 -5.00
N ALA A 6 -0.34 -24.23 -5.67
CA ALA A 6 -0.52 -22.79 -5.89
C ALA A 6 -0.66 -22.02 -4.58
N GLY A 7 -1.46 -22.53 -3.63
CA GLY A 7 -1.63 -21.91 -2.33
C GLY A 7 -0.37 -21.94 -1.48
N VAL A 8 0.32 -23.08 -1.42
CA VAL A 8 1.59 -23.19 -0.67
C VAL A 8 2.65 -22.26 -1.24
N VAL A 9 2.83 -22.23 -2.57
CA VAL A 9 3.79 -21.33 -3.23
C VAL A 9 3.44 -19.86 -2.98
N ALA A 10 2.15 -19.49 -3.08
CA ALA A 10 1.71 -18.12 -2.80
C ALA A 10 2.07 -17.69 -1.38
N SER A 11 1.88 -18.56 -0.39
CA SER A 11 2.20 -18.28 1.01
C SER A 11 3.69 -18.20 1.27
N LEU A 12 4.48 -19.15 0.75
CA LEU A 12 5.94 -19.16 0.92
C LEU A 12 6.57 -17.89 0.32
N VAL A 13 6.19 -17.54 -0.91
CA VAL A 13 6.70 -16.33 -1.57
C VAL A 13 6.26 -15.08 -0.84
N SER A 14 5.00 -14.97 -0.47
CA SER A 14 4.46 -13.80 0.24
C SER A 14 5.08 -13.67 1.63
N TYR A 15 5.15 -14.75 2.40
CA TYR A 15 5.77 -14.76 3.72
C TYR A 15 7.24 -14.35 3.65
N ALA A 16 8.05 -15.07 2.88
CA ALA A 16 9.49 -14.81 2.77
C ALA A 16 9.82 -13.41 2.24
N SER A 17 8.92 -12.82 1.45
CA SER A 17 9.12 -11.48 0.91
C SER A 17 8.72 -10.36 1.87
N THR A 18 7.89 -10.63 2.88
CA THR A 18 7.26 -9.52 3.63
C THR A 18 7.29 -9.67 5.15
N PHE A 19 7.63 -10.84 5.72
CA PHE A 19 7.65 -11.00 7.17
C PHE A 19 8.73 -10.13 7.84
N THR A 20 9.86 -9.90 7.17
CA THR A 20 10.93 -9.03 7.67
C THR A 20 10.44 -7.61 7.90
N ILE A 21 9.61 -7.08 6.98
CA ILE A 21 9.04 -5.73 7.15
C ILE A 21 8.03 -5.68 8.30
N VAL A 22 7.29 -6.78 8.56
CA VAL A 22 6.40 -6.87 9.72
C VAL A 22 7.21 -6.79 11.02
N LEU A 23 8.28 -7.59 11.13
CA LEU A 23 9.13 -7.60 12.32
C LEU A 23 9.82 -6.24 12.52
N THR A 24 10.38 -5.65 11.45
CA THR A 24 10.99 -4.32 11.49
C THR A 24 9.97 -3.26 11.91
N GLY A 25 8.74 -3.33 11.37
CA GLY A 25 7.67 -2.40 11.71
C GLY A 25 7.24 -2.49 13.17
N LEU A 26 7.04 -3.71 13.69
CA LEU A 26 6.68 -3.92 15.09
C LEU A 26 7.80 -3.45 16.04
N SER A 27 9.05 -3.75 15.71
CA SER A 27 10.23 -3.30 16.47
C SER A 27 10.33 -1.75 16.48
N ALA A 28 10.05 -1.09 15.34
CA ALA A 28 10.10 0.38 15.23
C ALA A 28 9.08 1.08 16.12
N VAL A 29 7.91 0.46 16.36
CA VAL A 29 6.88 1.00 17.28
C VAL A 29 7.06 0.52 18.72
N GLY A 30 8.23 -0.01 19.07
CA GLY A 30 8.61 -0.33 20.44
C GLY A 30 8.34 -1.77 20.89
N ALA A 31 7.96 -2.70 20.00
CA ALA A 31 7.82 -4.10 20.36
C ALA A 31 9.18 -4.74 20.67
N THR A 32 9.26 -5.52 21.72
CA THR A 32 10.39 -6.42 21.98
C THR A 32 10.46 -7.53 20.93
N SER A 33 11.58 -8.24 20.85
CA SER A 33 11.72 -9.38 19.93
C SER A 33 10.65 -10.46 20.16
N ALA A 34 10.29 -10.69 21.44
CA ALA A 34 9.25 -11.65 21.81
C ALA A 34 7.84 -11.18 21.42
N GLU A 35 7.52 -9.90 21.62
CA GLU A 35 6.24 -9.29 21.17
C GLU A 35 6.13 -9.26 19.65
N SER A 36 7.24 -8.97 18.95
CA SER A 36 7.29 -9.02 17.48
C SER A 36 7.02 -10.42 16.93
N ALA A 37 7.61 -11.45 17.55
CA ALA A 37 7.36 -12.85 17.21
C ALA A 37 5.90 -13.25 17.50
N SER A 38 5.36 -12.83 18.66
CA SER A 38 3.95 -13.01 19.01
C SER A 38 3.02 -12.36 17.96
N GLY A 39 3.32 -11.12 17.56
CA GLY A 39 2.55 -10.39 16.54
C GLY A 39 2.54 -11.10 15.19
N LEU A 40 3.69 -11.59 14.75
CA LEU A 40 3.80 -12.35 13.51
C LEU A 40 3.00 -13.66 13.59
N LEU A 41 3.10 -14.39 14.70
CA LEU A 41 2.33 -15.60 14.95
C LEU A 41 0.82 -15.32 14.94
N ALA A 42 0.37 -14.26 15.65
CA ALA A 42 -1.02 -13.86 15.69
C ALA A 42 -1.56 -13.52 14.30
N LEU A 43 -0.80 -12.76 13.50
CA LEU A 43 -1.14 -12.46 12.11
C LEU A 43 -1.28 -13.75 11.29
N CYS A 44 -0.32 -14.67 11.38
CA CYS A 44 -0.36 -15.93 10.63
C CYS A 44 -1.57 -16.79 10.99
N VAL A 45 -1.85 -16.97 12.29
CA VAL A 45 -2.96 -17.81 12.74
C VAL A 45 -4.31 -17.19 12.42
N VAL A 46 -4.50 -15.91 12.73
CA VAL A 46 -5.80 -15.25 12.53
C VAL A 46 -6.14 -15.11 11.04
N GLN A 47 -5.17 -14.74 10.19
CA GLN A 47 -5.40 -14.69 8.73
C GLN A 47 -5.64 -16.08 8.14
N ALA A 48 -4.99 -17.14 8.65
CA ALA A 48 -5.23 -18.50 8.21
C ALA A 48 -6.68 -18.93 8.53
N VAL A 49 -7.14 -18.72 9.75
CA VAL A 49 -8.53 -19.00 10.15
C VAL A 49 -9.51 -18.21 9.29
N LEU A 50 -9.29 -16.91 9.10
CA LEU A 50 -10.13 -16.06 8.28
C LEU A 50 -10.21 -16.55 6.82
N SER A 51 -9.06 -16.90 6.23
CA SER A 51 -8.97 -17.42 4.86
C SER A 51 -9.73 -18.74 4.72
N VAL A 52 -9.60 -19.66 5.68
CA VAL A 52 -10.33 -20.93 5.68
C VAL A 52 -11.84 -20.68 5.77
N VAL A 53 -12.29 -19.92 6.78
CA VAL A 53 -13.71 -19.71 7.06
C VAL A 53 -14.40 -19.04 5.86
N LEU A 54 -13.84 -17.95 5.34
CA LEU A 54 -14.50 -17.20 4.27
C LEU A 54 -14.38 -17.91 2.92
N SER A 55 -13.23 -18.52 2.60
CA SER A 55 -13.09 -19.27 1.33
C SER A 55 -14.01 -20.47 1.30
N TRP A 56 -14.13 -21.21 2.39
CA TRP A 56 -15.04 -22.35 2.50
C TRP A 56 -16.52 -21.93 2.42
N ARG A 57 -16.88 -20.82 3.11
CA ARG A 57 -18.27 -20.32 3.16
C ARG A 57 -18.75 -19.79 1.82
N TYR A 58 -17.89 -19.08 1.07
CA TYR A 58 -18.26 -18.42 -0.18
C TYR A 58 -17.81 -19.17 -1.43
N ARG A 59 -17.05 -20.27 -1.28
CA ARG A 59 -16.45 -21.02 -2.39
C ARG A 59 -15.67 -20.12 -3.35
N MET A 60 -15.03 -19.08 -2.80
CA MET A 60 -14.18 -18.13 -3.52
C MET A 60 -12.75 -18.16 -2.94
N PRO A 61 -11.71 -17.94 -3.74
CA PRO A 61 -10.32 -17.91 -3.28
C PRO A 61 -10.03 -16.59 -2.53
N LEU A 62 -10.56 -16.47 -1.31
CA LEU A 62 -10.40 -15.32 -0.45
C LEU A 62 -9.11 -15.49 0.37
N ALA A 63 -7.98 -15.02 -0.19
CA ALA A 63 -6.68 -15.09 0.46
C ALA A 63 -6.44 -13.82 1.29
N PHE A 64 -6.37 -13.98 2.61
CA PHE A 64 -6.03 -12.92 3.55
C PHE A 64 -4.56 -13.02 3.95
N SER A 65 -3.96 -11.87 4.21
CA SER A 65 -2.63 -11.73 4.78
C SER A 65 -2.54 -10.43 5.58
N TRP A 66 -1.39 -10.21 6.21
CA TRP A 66 -1.11 -8.92 6.87
C TRP A 66 -0.96 -7.79 5.85
N SER A 67 -1.12 -6.56 6.33
CA SER A 67 -0.91 -5.35 5.53
C SER A 67 0.59 -5.04 5.41
N THR A 68 1.23 -5.46 4.31
CA THR A 68 2.62 -5.09 4.04
C THR A 68 2.84 -3.57 4.01
N PRO A 69 1.97 -2.76 3.34
CA PRO A 69 2.07 -1.31 3.43
C PRO A 69 1.82 -0.76 4.83
N GLY A 70 0.98 -1.43 5.62
CA GLY A 70 0.80 -1.11 7.03
C GLY A 70 2.08 -1.37 7.85
N ALA A 71 2.72 -2.52 7.66
CA ALA A 71 4.01 -2.83 8.28
C ALA A 71 5.10 -1.80 7.89
N ALA A 72 5.14 -1.38 6.62
CA ALA A 72 6.03 -0.34 6.15
C ALA A 72 5.77 1.01 6.84
N LEU A 73 4.49 1.37 7.04
CA LEU A 73 4.11 2.55 7.81
C LEU A 73 4.63 2.47 9.25
N LEU A 74 4.49 1.33 9.92
CA LEU A 74 5.03 1.12 11.27
C LEU A 74 6.55 1.32 11.29
N ALA A 75 7.26 0.75 10.31
CA ALA A 75 8.72 0.84 10.22
C ALA A 75 9.26 2.26 10.02
N THR A 76 8.43 3.19 9.57
CA THR A 76 8.77 4.62 9.41
C THR A 76 8.17 5.51 10.51
N SER A 77 7.54 4.91 11.52
CA SER A 77 6.94 5.67 12.63
C SER A 77 7.99 5.97 13.70
N ASP A 78 7.91 7.15 14.29
CA ASP A 78 8.79 7.54 15.40
C ASP A 78 8.46 6.74 16.67
N ALA A 79 9.48 6.21 17.33
CA ALA A 79 9.37 5.45 18.58
C ALA A 79 9.07 6.35 19.83
N THR A 80 8.26 7.39 19.65
CA THR A 80 7.92 8.33 20.74
C THR A 80 6.84 7.80 21.69
N HIS A 81 6.27 6.61 21.36
CA HIS A 81 5.15 6.01 22.06
C HIS A 81 5.49 4.59 22.51
N THR A 82 4.73 4.07 23.47
CA THR A 82 4.89 2.68 23.92
C THR A 82 4.27 1.70 22.94
N PHE A 83 4.70 0.44 22.97
CA PHE A 83 4.09 -0.60 22.14
C PHE A 83 2.59 -0.78 22.43
N SER A 84 2.17 -0.60 23.70
CA SER A 84 0.75 -0.60 24.10
C SER A 84 -0.08 0.45 23.36
N ASP A 85 0.48 1.63 23.09
CA ASP A 85 -0.18 2.69 22.33
C ASP A 85 -0.34 2.30 20.85
N ALA A 86 0.68 1.67 20.27
CA ALA A 86 0.60 1.12 18.92
C ALA A 86 -0.46 0.03 18.81
N VAL A 87 -0.55 -0.87 19.81
CA VAL A 87 -1.62 -1.90 19.89
C VAL A 87 -3.00 -1.25 19.94
N GLY A 88 -3.18 -0.17 20.71
CA GLY A 88 -4.42 0.61 20.71
C GLY A 88 -4.77 1.18 19.33
N ALA A 89 -3.78 1.71 18.61
CA ALA A 89 -3.96 2.19 17.24
C ALA A 89 -4.32 1.05 16.27
N PHE A 90 -3.78 -0.16 16.44
CA PHE A 90 -4.14 -1.35 15.64
C PHE A 90 -5.60 -1.75 15.85
N VAL A 91 -6.08 -1.74 17.12
CA VAL A 91 -7.48 -1.98 17.44
C VAL A 91 -8.38 -0.98 16.75
N VAL A 92 -8.05 0.32 16.82
CA VAL A 92 -8.85 1.38 16.19
C VAL A 92 -8.83 1.27 14.65
N ALA A 93 -7.69 0.92 14.05
CA ALA A 93 -7.60 0.67 12.62
C ALA A 93 -8.48 -0.51 12.18
N GLY A 94 -8.48 -1.60 12.95
CA GLY A 94 -9.36 -2.76 12.74
C GLY A 94 -10.84 -2.41 12.89
N LEU A 95 -11.19 -1.61 13.90
CA LEU A 95 -12.55 -1.10 14.09
C LEU A 95 -13.01 -0.26 12.90
N ALA A 96 -12.17 0.66 12.41
CA ALA A 96 -12.47 1.49 11.25
C ALA A 96 -12.67 0.63 9.98
N ALA A 97 -11.86 -0.42 9.80
CA ALA A 97 -12.04 -1.38 8.71
C ALA A 97 -13.39 -2.11 8.81
N SER A 98 -13.77 -2.57 10.01
CA SER A 98 -15.09 -3.17 10.25
C SER A 98 -16.23 -2.21 9.97
N LEU A 99 -16.13 -0.97 10.43
CA LEU A 99 -17.13 0.08 10.19
C LEU A 99 -17.31 0.39 8.69
N THR A 100 -16.25 0.25 7.90
CA THR A 100 -16.35 0.40 6.43
C THR A 100 -17.31 -0.62 5.81
N GLY A 101 -17.33 -1.84 6.33
CA GLY A 101 -18.29 -2.87 5.91
C GLY A 101 -19.69 -2.69 6.49
N LEU A 102 -19.80 -2.21 7.73
CA LEU A 102 -21.08 -2.06 8.43
C LEU A 102 -21.86 -0.82 8.00
N ILE A 103 -21.17 0.29 7.80
CA ILE A 103 -21.77 1.60 7.51
C ILE A 103 -21.45 2.01 6.07
N PRO A 104 -22.42 1.90 5.13
CA PRO A 104 -22.18 2.25 3.72
C PRO A 104 -21.71 3.68 3.48
N ALA A 105 -22.15 4.62 4.33
CA ALA A 105 -21.74 6.03 4.26
C ALA A 105 -20.22 6.18 4.55
N PHE A 106 -19.69 5.45 5.52
CA PHE A 106 -18.27 5.44 5.86
C PHE A 106 -17.43 4.81 4.74
N GLY A 107 -17.90 3.69 4.17
CA GLY A 107 -17.26 3.08 3.00
C GLY A 107 -17.21 4.02 1.78
N LYS A 108 -18.28 4.78 1.53
CA LYS A 108 -18.30 5.81 0.48
C LYS A 108 -17.33 6.95 0.77
N LEU A 109 -17.12 7.32 2.02
CA LEU A 109 -16.15 8.36 2.42
C LEU A 109 -14.71 7.91 2.12
N VAL A 110 -14.35 6.70 2.51
CA VAL A 110 -13.04 6.10 2.22
C VAL A 110 -12.80 6.02 0.71
N GLY A 111 -13.80 5.61 -0.06
CA GLY A 111 -13.73 5.55 -1.53
C GLY A 111 -13.60 6.91 -2.23
N LYS A 112 -13.80 8.04 -1.52
CA LYS A 112 -13.56 9.39 -2.08
C LYS A 112 -12.11 9.81 -2.03
N ILE A 113 -11.24 9.11 -1.29
CA ILE A 113 -9.82 9.43 -1.24
C ILE A 113 -9.22 9.11 -2.61
N PRO A 114 -8.58 10.10 -3.26
CA PRO A 114 -8.07 9.90 -4.60
C PRO A 114 -6.89 8.92 -4.60
N LEU A 115 -7.00 7.86 -5.39
CA LEU A 115 -5.96 6.83 -5.51
C LEU A 115 -4.55 7.41 -5.77
N PRO A 116 -4.34 8.43 -6.64
CA PRO A 116 -3.01 9.01 -6.83
C PRO A 116 -2.42 9.64 -5.56
N VAL A 117 -3.24 10.28 -4.71
CA VAL A 117 -2.78 10.87 -3.43
C VAL A 117 -2.36 9.77 -2.46
N ALA A 118 -3.19 8.73 -2.31
CA ALA A 118 -2.86 7.58 -1.47
C ALA A 118 -1.61 6.83 -1.97
N SER A 119 -1.46 6.68 -3.30
CA SER A 119 -0.26 6.08 -3.89
C SER A 119 0.99 6.95 -3.68
N GLY A 120 0.85 8.28 -3.76
CA GLY A 120 1.93 9.22 -3.43
C GLY A 120 2.37 9.09 -1.98
N MET A 121 1.42 9.05 -1.04
CA MET A 121 1.70 8.80 0.38
C MET A 121 2.43 7.47 0.57
N LEU A 122 1.92 6.39 -0.01
CA LEU A 122 2.53 5.06 0.15
C LEU A 122 3.93 5.01 -0.46
N ALA A 123 4.15 5.62 -1.62
CA ALA A 123 5.48 5.75 -2.19
C ALA A 123 6.44 6.50 -1.25
N GLY A 124 5.96 7.54 -0.57
CA GLY A 124 6.72 8.28 0.43
C GLY A 124 7.10 7.43 1.65
N ILE A 125 6.19 6.58 2.13
CA ILE A 125 6.47 5.61 3.22
C ILE A 125 7.50 4.58 2.78
N LEU A 126 7.41 4.08 1.55
CA LEU A 126 8.26 3.00 1.06
C LEU A 126 9.68 3.47 0.71
N LEU A 127 9.86 4.72 0.29
CA LEU A 127 11.15 5.23 -0.18
C LEU A 127 12.29 5.07 0.84
N PRO A 128 12.15 5.53 2.11
CA PRO A 128 13.21 5.35 3.11
C PRO A 128 13.59 3.89 3.32
N LEU A 129 12.60 3.00 3.31
CA LEU A 129 12.81 1.56 3.49
C LEU A 129 13.54 0.94 2.29
N CYS A 130 13.20 1.36 1.06
CA CYS A 130 13.90 0.93 -0.14
C CYS A 130 15.35 1.44 -0.23
N LEU A 131 15.71 2.44 0.56
CA LEU A 131 17.09 2.93 0.69
C LEU A 131 17.92 2.13 1.70
N LEU A 132 17.30 1.36 2.60
CA LEU A 132 18.01 0.57 3.61
C LEU A 132 19.12 -0.34 3.04
N PRO A 133 18.93 -1.04 1.91
CA PRO A 133 20.02 -1.84 1.33
C PRO A 133 21.25 -1.01 1.00
N LEU A 134 21.09 0.23 0.56
CA LEU A 134 22.19 1.12 0.19
C LEU A 134 22.83 1.75 1.43
N THR A 135 22.05 2.17 2.41
CA THR A 135 22.53 2.77 3.65
C THR A 135 23.16 1.74 4.60
N ALA A 136 22.88 0.46 4.42
CA ALA A 136 23.51 -0.64 5.14
C ALA A 136 24.91 -1.00 4.61
N VAL A 137 25.25 -0.64 3.36
CA VAL A 137 26.56 -0.97 2.76
C VAL A 137 27.75 -0.48 3.60
N PRO A 138 27.81 0.77 4.09
CA PRO A 138 28.92 1.23 4.92
C PRO A 138 29.05 0.49 6.25
N GLN A 139 27.96 -0.07 6.77
CA GLN A 139 27.93 -0.75 8.08
C GLN A 139 28.36 -2.21 7.98
N MET A 140 27.94 -2.90 6.90
CA MET A 140 28.21 -4.33 6.67
C MET A 140 28.47 -4.59 5.17
N PRO A 141 29.57 -4.09 4.60
CA PRO A 141 29.79 -4.07 3.16
C PRO A 141 29.72 -5.46 2.52
N ILE A 142 30.42 -6.44 3.08
CA ILE A 142 30.48 -7.80 2.52
C ILE A 142 29.11 -8.48 2.58
N ALA A 143 28.45 -8.44 3.72
CA ALA A 143 27.17 -9.08 3.93
C ALA A 143 26.07 -8.49 3.01
N VAL A 144 26.00 -7.15 2.94
CA VAL A 144 25.02 -6.47 2.12
C VAL A 144 25.28 -6.69 0.64
N VAL A 145 26.55 -6.70 0.19
CA VAL A 145 26.89 -7.00 -1.21
C VAL A 145 26.50 -8.44 -1.57
N VAL A 146 26.72 -9.42 -0.70
CA VAL A 146 26.25 -10.80 -0.92
C VAL A 146 24.74 -10.87 -1.10
N VAL A 147 23.99 -10.18 -0.23
CA VAL A 147 22.52 -10.10 -0.31
C VAL A 147 22.07 -9.43 -1.62
N LEU A 148 22.68 -8.29 -1.98
CA LEU A 148 22.36 -7.55 -3.21
C LEU A 148 22.66 -8.37 -4.48
N LEU A 149 23.81 -9.02 -4.55
CA LEU A 149 24.19 -9.86 -5.69
C LEU A 149 23.25 -11.07 -5.82
N THR A 150 22.94 -11.73 -4.70
CA THR A 150 22.00 -12.85 -4.69
C THR A 150 20.63 -12.40 -5.21
N TRP A 151 20.13 -11.29 -4.71
CA TRP A 151 18.86 -10.71 -5.18
C TRP A 151 18.91 -10.36 -6.67
N LEU A 152 19.96 -9.72 -7.16
CA LEU A 152 20.13 -9.31 -8.55
C LEU A 152 20.17 -10.52 -9.49
N ILE A 153 20.98 -11.54 -9.16
CA ILE A 153 21.09 -12.76 -9.95
C ILE A 153 19.76 -13.49 -10.00
N LEU A 154 19.09 -13.65 -8.86
CA LEU A 154 17.80 -14.32 -8.82
C LEU A 154 16.70 -13.51 -9.48
N THR A 155 16.75 -12.18 -9.45
CA THR A 155 15.82 -11.32 -10.21
C THR A 155 15.93 -11.60 -11.70
N ALA A 156 17.13 -11.82 -12.23
CA ALA A 156 17.35 -12.15 -13.63
C ALA A 156 16.95 -13.59 -13.99
N LEU A 157 17.21 -14.57 -13.11
CA LEU A 157 16.95 -15.98 -13.37
C LEU A 157 15.52 -16.42 -13.03
N SER A 158 15.01 -15.98 -11.89
CA SER A 158 13.70 -16.36 -11.36
C SER A 158 13.18 -15.32 -10.35
N PRO A 159 12.49 -14.26 -10.82
CA PRO A 159 12.10 -13.12 -9.98
C PRO A 159 11.33 -13.49 -8.71
N ARG A 160 10.53 -14.56 -8.76
CA ARG A 160 9.77 -15.07 -7.60
C ARG A 160 10.66 -15.53 -6.44
N TRP A 161 11.91 -15.95 -6.72
CA TRP A 161 12.86 -16.42 -5.71
C TRP A 161 13.89 -15.35 -5.30
N ALA A 162 13.84 -14.17 -5.89
CA ALA A 162 14.82 -13.11 -5.64
C ALA A 162 14.87 -12.70 -4.15
N VAL A 163 13.71 -12.39 -3.57
CA VAL A 163 13.64 -11.98 -2.15
C VAL A 163 13.82 -13.17 -1.20
N PRO A 164 13.18 -14.33 -1.40
CA PRO A 164 13.46 -15.52 -0.59
C PRO A 164 14.94 -15.92 -0.60
N GLY A 165 15.61 -15.84 -1.75
CA GLY A 165 17.03 -16.14 -1.87
C GLY A 165 17.93 -15.12 -1.19
N ALA A 166 17.60 -13.82 -1.31
CA ALA A 166 18.31 -12.76 -0.58
C ALA A 166 18.20 -12.93 0.94
N LEU A 167 17.02 -13.35 1.43
CA LEU A 167 16.79 -13.67 2.83
C LEU A 167 17.61 -14.86 3.26
N ALA A 168 17.61 -15.94 2.48
CA ALA A 168 18.42 -17.13 2.77
C ALA A 168 19.92 -16.79 2.84
N ALA A 169 20.42 -15.94 1.93
CA ALA A 169 21.78 -15.44 1.93
C ALA A 169 22.09 -14.60 3.19
N ALA A 170 21.16 -13.73 3.61
CA ALA A 170 21.30 -12.94 4.84
C ALA A 170 21.38 -13.84 6.09
N ILE A 171 20.47 -14.80 6.24
CA ILE A 171 20.45 -15.74 7.37
C ILE A 171 21.72 -16.60 7.35
N MET A 172 22.12 -17.12 6.20
CA MET A 172 23.35 -17.91 6.05
C MET A 172 24.57 -17.09 6.45
N PHE A 173 24.67 -15.83 6.04
CA PHE A 173 25.77 -14.96 6.44
C PHE A 173 25.82 -14.76 7.95
N LEU A 174 24.67 -14.47 8.58
CA LEU A 174 24.55 -14.26 10.03
C LEU A 174 24.91 -15.54 10.85
N THR A 175 24.61 -16.71 10.30
CA THR A 175 24.94 -17.99 10.96
C THR A 175 26.40 -18.38 10.80
N LEU A 176 27.03 -18.05 9.66
CA LEU A 176 28.46 -18.34 9.42
C LEU A 176 29.38 -17.33 10.11
N PHE A 177 28.94 -16.10 10.26
CA PHE A 177 29.69 -15.00 10.89
C PHE A 177 28.88 -14.40 12.05
N PRO A 178 28.67 -15.16 13.14
CA PRO A 178 27.86 -14.66 14.26
C PRO A 178 28.58 -13.47 14.93
N ASP A 179 27.86 -12.37 15.00
CA ASP A 179 28.26 -11.20 15.78
C ASP A 179 27.92 -11.46 17.26
N GLN A 180 28.75 -10.97 18.19
CA GLN A 180 28.51 -11.11 19.65
C GLN A 180 27.22 -10.43 20.11
N THR A 181 26.61 -9.59 19.25
CA THR A 181 25.33 -8.91 19.49
C THR A 181 24.09 -9.76 19.19
N VAL A 182 24.26 -10.93 18.53
CA VAL A 182 23.14 -11.87 18.30
C VAL A 182 22.85 -12.62 19.58
N SER A 183 21.80 -12.25 20.29
CA SER A 183 21.43 -12.89 21.56
C SER A 183 20.88 -14.30 21.33
N THR A 184 21.69 -15.30 21.66
CA THR A 184 21.28 -16.72 21.65
C THR A 184 20.19 -17.03 22.70
N ALA A 185 19.99 -16.16 23.68
CA ALA A 185 18.94 -16.29 24.70
C ALA A 185 17.51 -16.16 24.14
N ALA A 186 17.32 -15.46 23.02
CA ALA A 186 16.01 -15.33 22.38
C ALA A 186 15.56 -16.60 21.63
N ALA A 187 16.49 -17.54 21.33
CA ALA A 187 16.15 -18.80 20.67
C ALA A 187 15.39 -19.79 21.56
N ALA A 188 15.38 -19.58 22.88
CA ALA A 188 14.75 -20.48 23.85
C ALA A 188 13.24 -20.23 24.07
N THR A 189 12.69 -19.12 23.62
CA THR A 189 11.27 -18.83 23.73
C THR A 189 10.54 -19.36 22.49
N GLY A 190 9.89 -20.52 22.62
CA GLY A 190 9.02 -21.07 21.57
C GLY A 190 7.95 -20.06 21.11
N ALA A 191 7.31 -20.34 19.99
CA ALA A 191 6.19 -19.53 19.49
C ALA A 191 5.09 -19.41 20.56
N ALA A 192 4.93 -18.25 21.15
CA ALA A 192 3.97 -17.97 22.22
C ALA A 192 3.17 -16.71 21.91
N PHE A 193 1.90 -16.72 22.28
CA PHE A 193 1.08 -15.51 22.25
C PHE A 193 1.36 -14.68 23.52
N LEU A 194 1.89 -13.48 23.34
CA LEU A 194 2.12 -12.53 24.42
C LEU A 194 1.04 -11.47 24.37
N TRP A 195 0.35 -11.28 25.49
CA TRP A 195 -0.69 -10.28 25.61
C TRP A 195 -0.09 -8.93 25.95
N THR A 196 -0.39 -7.93 25.13
CA THR A 196 -0.07 -6.51 25.36
C THR A 196 -1.40 -5.77 25.54
N THR A 197 -1.58 -5.12 26.69
CA THR A 197 -2.81 -4.36 26.96
C THR A 197 -2.86 -3.10 26.10
N PRO A 198 -3.93 -2.90 25.29
CA PRO A 198 -4.06 -1.69 24.48
C PRO A 198 -4.20 -0.43 25.32
N THR A 199 -3.49 0.64 24.97
CA THR A 199 -3.70 2.00 25.47
C THR A 199 -4.14 2.92 24.34
N PHE A 200 -5.02 3.88 24.61
CA PHE A 200 -5.67 4.68 23.58
C PHE A 200 -5.29 6.15 23.70
N HIS A 201 -4.16 6.54 23.08
CA HIS A 201 -3.72 7.92 23.00
C HIS A 201 -4.21 8.57 21.69
N PRO A 202 -4.96 9.69 21.73
CA PRO A 202 -5.51 10.34 20.54
C PRO A 202 -4.48 10.67 19.47
N SER A 203 -3.29 11.13 19.86
CA SER A 203 -2.19 11.45 18.94
C SER A 203 -1.71 10.21 18.16
N VAL A 204 -1.59 9.06 18.84
CA VAL A 204 -1.17 7.80 18.21
C VAL A 204 -2.29 7.22 17.32
N ILE A 205 -3.54 7.32 17.77
CA ILE A 205 -4.69 6.89 16.97
C ILE A 205 -4.74 7.68 15.65
N VAL A 206 -4.58 9.01 15.72
CA VAL A 206 -4.61 9.87 14.51
C VAL A 206 -3.34 9.72 13.69
N GLY A 207 -2.17 9.65 14.33
CA GLY A 207 -0.86 9.60 13.65
C GLY A 207 -0.52 8.23 13.05
N LEU A 208 -0.96 7.15 13.67
CA LEU A 208 -0.67 5.79 13.26
C LEU A 208 -1.93 5.01 12.85
N GLY A 209 -2.97 5.00 13.69
CA GLY A 209 -4.18 4.19 13.47
C GLY A 209 -4.95 4.60 12.22
N VAL A 210 -5.18 5.90 12.01
CA VAL A 210 -5.88 6.39 10.82
C VAL A 210 -5.08 6.12 9.53
N PRO A 211 -3.78 6.45 9.42
CA PRO A 211 -2.98 6.08 8.26
C PRO A 211 -2.92 4.56 8.02
N LEU A 212 -2.76 3.75 9.07
CA LEU A 212 -2.75 2.29 8.97
C LEU A 212 -4.07 1.74 8.35
N PHE A 213 -5.20 2.23 8.82
CA PHE A 213 -6.50 1.91 8.26
C PHE A 213 -6.59 2.32 6.78
N LEU A 214 -6.24 3.58 6.45
CA LEU A 214 -6.35 4.09 5.09
C LEU A 214 -5.43 3.37 4.11
N VAL A 215 -4.18 3.14 4.50
CA VAL A 215 -3.21 2.38 3.70
C VAL A 215 -3.73 0.98 3.44
N THR A 216 -4.19 0.28 4.48
CA THR A 216 -4.70 -1.09 4.37
C THR A 216 -5.94 -1.18 3.48
N MET A 217 -6.87 -0.23 3.60
CA MET A 217 -8.07 -0.21 2.76
C MET A 217 -7.77 0.09 1.30
N ILE A 218 -7.00 1.15 1.02
CA ILE A 218 -6.80 1.67 -0.34
C ILE A 218 -5.81 0.83 -1.13
N SER A 219 -4.72 0.36 -0.48
CA SER A 219 -3.66 -0.37 -1.17
C SER A 219 -3.81 -1.88 -1.16
N GLN A 220 -4.70 -2.44 -0.34
CA GLN A 220 -4.87 -3.89 -0.20
C GLN A 220 -6.31 -4.35 -0.40
N ASN A 221 -7.23 -3.94 0.47
CA ASN A 221 -8.60 -4.44 0.43
C ASN A 221 -9.33 -4.10 -0.89
N LEU A 222 -9.28 -2.83 -1.34
CA LEU A 222 -9.93 -2.43 -2.58
C LEU A 222 -9.27 -3.07 -3.82
N PRO A 223 -7.93 -3.09 -3.97
CA PRO A 223 -7.27 -3.83 -5.05
C PRO A 223 -7.55 -5.33 -5.01
N GLY A 224 -7.62 -5.94 -3.81
CA GLY A 224 -7.97 -7.35 -3.65
C GLY A 224 -9.36 -7.68 -4.20
N LEU A 225 -10.37 -6.85 -3.92
CA LEU A 225 -11.71 -6.99 -4.51
C LEU A 225 -11.68 -6.81 -6.03
N SER A 226 -10.92 -5.82 -6.53
CA SER A 226 -10.79 -5.58 -7.96
C SER A 226 -10.12 -6.76 -8.67
N MET A 227 -9.12 -7.39 -8.04
CA MET A 227 -8.44 -8.58 -8.56
C MET A 227 -9.40 -9.77 -8.69
N LEU A 228 -10.19 -10.05 -7.66
CA LEU A 228 -11.21 -11.11 -7.74
C LEU A 228 -12.21 -10.84 -8.87
N SER A 229 -12.67 -9.59 -9.01
CA SER A 229 -13.59 -9.21 -10.07
C SER A 229 -12.96 -9.38 -11.46
N SER A 230 -11.67 -9.09 -11.64
CA SER A 230 -10.96 -9.27 -12.92
C SER A 230 -10.83 -10.74 -13.34
N PHE A 231 -10.82 -11.67 -12.37
CA PHE A 231 -10.88 -13.10 -12.62
C PHE A 231 -12.31 -13.65 -12.79
N GLY A 232 -13.32 -12.76 -12.89
CA GLY A 232 -14.70 -13.15 -13.17
C GLY A 232 -15.52 -13.58 -11.96
N TYR A 233 -15.05 -13.39 -10.74
CA TYR A 233 -15.86 -13.63 -9.55
C TYR A 233 -16.92 -12.55 -9.39
N LYS A 234 -18.18 -12.94 -9.53
CA LYS A 234 -19.35 -12.09 -9.36
C LYS A 234 -19.82 -12.12 -7.90
N ASN A 235 -20.43 -11.02 -7.44
CA ASN A 235 -21.03 -10.92 -6.10
C ASN A 235 -20.02 -11.20 -4.95
N VAL A 236 -18.79 -10.68 -5.09
CA VAL A 236 -17.79 -10.78 -4.02
C VAL A 236 -18.34 -10.11 -2.75
N PRO A 237 -18.35 -10.79 -1.59
CA PRO A 237 -19.01 -10.30 -0.37
C PRO A 237 -18.19 -9.22 0.35
N ALA A 238 -18.01 -8.05 -0.29
CA ALA A 238 -17.15 -6.97 0.18
C ALA A 238 -17.48 -6.53 1.61
N ARG A 239 -18.79 -6.45 1.96
CA ARG A 239 -19.22 -6.12 3.31
C ARG A 239 -18.66 -7.12 4.34
N THR A 240 -18.83 -8.41 4.10
CA THR A 240 -18.32 -9.46 5.00
C THR A 240 -16.80 -9.45 5.07
N ILE A 241 -16.12 -9.25 3.93
CA ILE A 241 -14.66 -9.18 3.87
C ILE A 241 -14.14 -8.05 4.75
N PHE A 242 -14.69 -6.83 4.66
CA PHE A 242 -14.25 -5.70 5.47
C PHE A 242 -14.55 -5.88 6.95
N VAL A 243 -15.76 -6.35 7.29
CA VAL A 243 -16.13 -6.61 8.69
C VAL A 243 -15.23 -7.70 9.29
N ALA A 244 -15.08 -8.82 8.61
CA ALA A 244 -14.32 -9.93 9.12
C ALA A 244 -12.81 -9.63 9.19
N SER A 245 -12.20 -8.96 8.20
CA SER A 245 -10.80 -8.56 8.25
C SER A 245 -10.54 -7.54 9.36
N GLY A 246 -11.45 -6.59 9.58
CA GLY A 246 -11.34 -5.63 10.66
C GLY A 246 -11.46 -6.29 12.05
N LEU A 247 -12.45 -7.15 12.26
CA LEU A 247 -12.59 -7.92 13.51
C LEU A 247 -11.36 -8.81 13.75
N SER A 248 -10.87 -9.48 12.72
CA SER A 248 -9.65 -10.30 12.79
C SER A 248 -8.42 -9.47 13.17
N SER A 249 -8.31 -8.25 12.64
CA SER A 249 -7.24 -7.31 13.01
C SER A 249 -7.35 -6.91 14.49
N MET A 250 -8.56 -6.60 14.96
CA MET A 250 -8.81 -6.29 16.39
C MET A 250 -8.47 -7.47 17.31
N MET A 251 -8.76 -8.71 16.90
CA MET A 251 -8.41 -9.91 17.65
C MET A 251 -6.91 -10.17 17.71
N ALA A 252 -6.19 -9.89 16.62
CA ALA A 252 -4.75 -10.06 16.56
C ALA A 252 -3.99 -8.96 17.31
N ALA A 253 -4.56 -7.76 17.43
CA ALA A 253 -3.90 -6.57 17.97
C ALA A 253 -3.32 -6.75 19.38
N PRO A 254 -4.03 -7.30 20.40
CA PRO A 254 -3.46 -7.50 21.72
C PRO A 254 -2.26 -8.46 21.76
N PHE A 255 -2.08 -9.24 20.70
CA PHE A 255 -0.93 -10.14 20.55
C PHE A 255 0.14 -9.52 19.62
N GLY A 256 0.02 -8.24 19.25
CA GLY A 256 0.96 -7.52 18.41
C GLY A 256 0.66 -7.55 16.91
N GLY A 257 -0.45 -8.14 16.48
CA GLY A 257 -0.86 -8.17 15.07
C GLY A 257 -1.44 -6.82 14.61
N HIS A 258 -0.85 -6.18 13.60
CA HIS A 258 -1.20 -4.81 13.23
C HIS A 258 -2.45 -4.66 12.34
N ALA A 259 -2.54 -5.38 11.21
CA ALA A 259 -3.70 -5.31 10.31
C ALA A 259 -3.76 -6.53 9.38
N ILE A 260 -4.94 -7.07 9.17
CA ILE A 260 -5.25 -8.19 8.27
C ILE A 260 -6.19 -7.68 7.17
N ASN A 261 -5.91 -8.09 5.92
CA ASN A 261 -6.65 -7.63 4.76
C ASN A 261 -6.70 -8.68 3.64
N LEU A 262 -7.61 -8.49 2.70
CA LEU A 262 -7.61 -9.21 1.44
C LEU A 262 -6.43 -8.73 0.59
N VAL A 263 -5.60 -9.65 0.07
CA VAL A 263 -4.36 -9.32 -0.64
C VAL A 263 -4.49 -9.53 -2.14
N ALA A 264 -4.22 -8.48 -2.93
CA ALA A 264 -4.30 -8.54 -4.38
C ALA A 264 -3.28 -9.52 -5.00
N LEU A 265 -2.04 -9.53 -4.49
CA LEU A 265 -0.98 -10.41 -5.01
C LEU A 265 -1.27 -11.88 -4.77
N SER A 266 -1.66 -12.25 -3.55
CA SER A 266 -2.07 -13.62 -3.23
C SER A 266 -3.33 -14.01 -4.01
N ALA A 267 -4.29 -13.09 -4.16
CA ALA A 267 -5.47 -13.32 -4.99
C ALA A 267 -5.11 -13.56 -6.45
N ALA A 268 -4.10 -12.90 -7.00
CA ALA A 268 -3.63 -13.14 -8.38
C ALA A 268 -3.17 -14.60 -8.58
N ILE A 269 -2.46 -15.15 -7.60
CA ILE A 269 -1.95 -16.54 -7.68
C ILE A 269 -3.07 -17.55 -7.38
N THR A 270 -3.88 -17.30 -6.36
CA THR A 270 -4.90 -18.26 -5.88
C THR A 270 -6.19 -18.23 -6.69
N ALA A 271 -6.55 -17.10 -7.29
CA ALA A 271 -7.78 -16.92 -8.08
C ALA A 271 -7.56 -17.08 -9.59
N GLY A 272 -6.30 -17.06 -10.05
CA GLY A 272 -5.95 -17.17 -11.45
C GLY A 272 -6.11 -18.58 -12.03
N PRO A 273 -6.09 -18.73 -13.37
CA PRO A 273 -6.18 -20.02 -14.04
C PRO A 273 -5.00 -20.95 -13.74
N GLU A 274 -3.88 -20.40 -13.28
CA GLU A 274 -2.70 -21.17 -12.87
C GLU A 274 -2.95 -22.03 -11.62
N ALA A 275 -3.84 -21.56 -10.71
CA ALA A 275 -4.24 -22.31 -9.54
C ALA A 275 -5.06 -23.56 -9.91
N HIS A 276 -6.06 -23.38 -10.78
CA HIS A 276 -6.85 -24.48 -11.35
C HIS A 276 -7.61 -24.01 -12.58
N PRO A 277 -7.72 -24.85 -13.66
CA PRO A 277 -8.53 -24.52 -14.84
C PRO A 277 -9.99 -24.23 -14.49
N ASP A 278 -10.58 -25.09 -13.63
CA ASP A 278 -11.95 -24.92 -13.13
C ASP A 278 -12.00 -23.88 -12.01
N GLN A 279 -12.67 -22.76 -12.30
CA GLN A 279 -12.82 -21.64 -11.36
C GLN A 279 -13.52 -22.06 -10.05
N SER A 280 -14.44 -23.02 -10.10
CA SER A 280 -15.19 -23.48 -8.93
C SER A 280 -14.32 -24.20 -7.89
N LYS A 281 -13.13 -24.67 -8.26
CA LYS A 281 -12.18 -25.40 -7.40
C LYS A 281 -11.07 -24.52 -6.86
N ARG A 282 -10.89 -23.28 -7.37
CA ARG A 282 -9.77 -22.42 -6.98
C ARG A 282 -9.79 -21.98 -5.52
N TRP A 283 -10.95 -21.98 -4.85
CA TRP A 283 -11.05 -21.66 -3.43
C TRP A 283 -10.20 -22.57 -2.53
N THR A 284 -9.92 -23.80 -2.96
CA THR A 284 -9.09 -24.75 -2.23
C THR A 284 -7.61 -24.31 -2.15
N SER A 285 -7.16 -23.45 -3.07
CA SER A 285 -5.81 -22.86 -3.01
C SER A 285 -5.67 -21.90 -1.83
N SER A 286 -6.73 -21.20 -1.45
CA SER A 286 -6.71 -20.38 -0.23
C SER A 286 -6.69 -21.21 1.06
N LEU A 287 -7.24 -22.41 1.04
CA LEU A 287 -7.14 -23.33 2.19
C LEU A 287 -5.71 -23.85 2.37
N SER A 288 -5.05 -24.24 1.28
CA SER A 288 -3.65 -24.67 1.34
C SER A 288 -2.70 -23.52 1.70
N SER A 289 -3.01 -22.30 1.24
CA SER A 289 -2.32 -21.08 1.65
C SER A 289 -2.46 -20.84 3.16
N ALA A 290 -3.66 -20.98 3.69
CA ALA A 290 -3.91 -20.85 5.13
C ALA A 290 -3.13 -21.87 5.97
N GLY A 291 -3.12 -23.15 5.54
CA GLY A 291 -2.34 -24.19 6.20
C GLY A 291 -0.82 -23.87 6.20
N ALA A 292 -0.30 -23.39 5.07
CA ALA A 292 1.09 -22.98 4.99
C ALA A 292 1.41 -21.80 5.92
N TYR A 293 0.54 -20.78 6.00
CA TYR A 293 0.73 -19.66 6.94
C TYR A 293 0.68 -20.09 8.40
N ALA A 294 -0.17 -21.03 8.77
CA ALA A 294 -0.21 -21.56 10.12
C ALA A 294 1.13 -22.22 10.53
N ILE A 295 1.74 -22.99 9.60
CA ILE A 295 3.06 -23.61 9.83
C ILE A 295 4.15 -22.55 9.88
N LEU A 296 4.14 -21.58 8.94
CA LEU A 296 5.14 -20.52 8.87
C LEU A 296 5.10 -19.59 10.08
N GLY A 297 3.92 -19.37 10.67
CA GLY A 297 3.78 -18.59 11.90
C GLY A 297 4.56 -19.18 13.08
N VAL A 298 4.52 -20.49 13.21
CA VAL A 298 5.29 -21.19 14.25
C VAL A 298 6.80 -21.09 14.01
N THR A 299 7.23 -21.19 12.74
CA THR A 299 8.66 -21.06 12.39
C THR A 299 9.19 -19.64 12.48
N GLY A 300 8.32 -18.62 12.48
CA GLY A 300 8.69 -17.20 12.59
C GLY A 300 9.44 -16.87 13.88
N SER A 301 9.17 -17.59 14.97
CA SER A 301 9.89 -17.45 16.24
C SER A 301 11.38 -17.81 16.15
N LEU A 302 11.76 -18.65 15.18
CA LEU A 302 13.17 -19.03 14.94
C LEU A 302 13.99 -17.86 14.38
N ILE A 303 13.36 -16.83 13.87
CA ILE A 303 14.00 -15.66 13.27
C ILE A 303 14.13 -14.51 14.29
N ALA A 304 13.36 -14.56 15.38
CA ALA A 304 13.41 -13.56 16.45
C ALA A 304 14.82 -13.24 16.97
N PRO A 305 15.77 -14.20 17.14
CA PRO A 305 17.13 -13.91 17.55
C PRO A 305 17.90 -12.97 16.61
N PHE A 306 17.53 -12.95 15.32
CA PHE A 306 18.17 -12.09 14.31
C PHE A 306 17.59 -10.68 14.25
N LEU A 307 16.65 -10.31 15.12
CA LEU A 307 16.06 -8.97 15.21
C LEU A 307 16.88 -7.99 16.06
N THR A 308 18.15 -8.27 16.29
CA THR A 308 19.07 -7.43 17.06
C THR A 308 20.37 -7.20 16.30
N GLY A 309 21.04 -6.09 16.58
CA GLY A 309 22.38 -5.80 16.04
C GLY A 309 22.46 -5.89 14.50
N SER A 310 23.46 -6.62 14.03
CA SER A 310 23.75 -6.86 12.61
C SER A 310 22.60 -7.54 11.85
N GLY A 311 21.83 -8.38 12.55
CA GLY A 311 20.68 -9.06 11.97
C GLY A 311 19.59 -8.09 11.55
N LEU A 312 19.29 -7.07 12.36
CA LEU A 312 18.28 -6.05 12.02
C LEU A 312 18.68 -5.25 10.77
N ILE A 313 19.98 -4.95 10.61
CA ILE A 313 20.51 -4.24 9.43
C ILE A 313 20.31 -5.08 8.16
N LEU A 314 20.70 -6.36 8.18
CA LEU A 314 20.58 -7.24 7.02
C LEU A 314 19.11 -7.58 6.69
N LEU A 315 18.28 -7.84 7.69
CA LEU A 315 16.85 -8.08 7.49
C LEU A 315 16.15 -6.82 6.98
N GLY A 316 16.55 -5.63 7.45
CA GLY A 316 16.11 -4.35 6.91
C GLY A 316 16.48 -4.16 5.44
N ALA A 317 17.69 -4.54 5.06
CA ALA A 317 18.13 -4.51 3.66
C ALA A 317 17.29 -5.45 2.77
N VAL A 318 17.03 -6.68 3.21
CA VAL A 318 16.14 -7.61 2.51
C VAL A 318 14.72 -7.05 2.39
N ALA A 319 14.19 -6.46 3.46
CA ALA A 319 12.88 -5.83 3.46
C ALA A 319 12.80 -4.68 2.44
N GLY A 320 13.84 -3.85 2.36
CA GLY A 320 13.93 -2.77 1.37
C GLY A 320 13.90 -3.28 -0.07
N LEU A 321 14.63 -4.35 -0.38
CA LEU A 321 14.61 -4.99 -1.71
C LEU A 321 13.22 -5.56 -2.04
N ALA A 322 12.53 -6.15 -1.08
CA ALA A 322 11.19 -6.69 -1.25
C ALA A 322 10.16 -5.61 -1.60
N LEU A 323 10.35 -4.39 -1.13
CA LEU A 323 9.42 -3.27 -1.33
C LEU A 323 9.63 -2.49 -2.63
N LEU A 324 10.72 -2.73 -3.38
CA LEU A 324 11.02 -1.99 -4.61
C LEU A 324 9.91 -2.07 -5.66
N SER A 325 9.29 -3.24 -5.85
CA SER A 325 8.17 -3.40 -6.79
C SER A 325 6.93 -2.63 -6.34
N ALA A 326 6.67 -2.58 -5.04
CA ALA A 326 5.58 -1.80 -4.48
C ALA A 326 5.85 -0.29 -4.62
N LEU A 327 7.07 0.17 -4.36
CA LEU A 327 7.49 1.56 -4.56
C LEU A 327 7.26 2.01 -6.01
N THR A 328 7.81 1.26 -6.98
CA THR A 328 7.70 1.60 -8.42
C THR A 328 6.25 1.61 -8.90
N SER A 329 5.43 0.65 -8.47
CA SER A 329 4.00 0.60 -8.80
C SER A 329 3.23 1.80 -8.24
N ASN A 330 3.51 2.19 -7.00
CA ASN A 330 2.86 3.34 -6.38
C ASN A 330 3.31 4.66 -6.99
N LEU A 331 4.59 4.83 -7.33
CA LEU A 331 5.09 5.99 -8.09
C LEU A 331 4.41 6.08 -9.46
N ALA A 332 4.32 4.99 -10.20
CA ALA A 332 3.62 4.96 -11.48
C ALA A 332 2.16 5.40 -11.33
N THR A 333 1.42 4.85 -10.35
CA THR A 333 0.03 5.19 -10.08
C THR A 333 -0.14 6.67 -9.67
N ALA A 334 0.74 7.17 -8.81
CA ALA A 334 0.72 8.55 -8.33
C ALA A 334 0.87 9.58 -9.47
N PHE A 335 1.73 9.27 -10.45
CA PHE A 335 2.12 10.21 -11.50
C PHE A 335 1.53 9.94 -12.89
N THR A 336 0.68 8.95 -13.06
CA THR A 336 0.04 8.61 -14.35
C THR A 336 -0.82 9.76 -14.88
N ASN A 337 -1.67 10.37 -14.04
CA ASN A 337 -2.62 11.38 -14.48
C ASN A 337 -2.07 12.80 -14.27
N PRO A 338 -1.83 13.59 -15.34
CA PRO A 338 -1.33 14.97 -15.24
C PRO A 338 -2.13 15.88 -14.31
N LYS A 339 -3.45 15.65 -14.21
CA LYS A 339 -4.35 16.48 -13.39
C LYS A 339 -4.18 16.25 -11.88
N THR A 340 -3.62 15.12 -11.46
CA THR A 340 -3.47 14.73 -10.06
C THR A 340 -2.01 14.61 -9.63
N ARG A 341 -1.04 14.80 -10.55
CA ARG A 341 0.40 14.70 -10.26
C ARG A 341 0.84 15.63 -9.14
N LEU A 342 0.41 16.89 -9.15
CA LEU A 342 0.82 17.86 -8.13
C LEU A 342 0.28 17.51 -6.74
N PRO A 343 -1.02 17.18 -6.53
CA PRO A 343 -1.50 16.64 -5.26
C PRO A 343 -0.79 15.38 -4.79
N ALA A 344 -0.50 14.44 -5.70
CA ALA A 344 0.23 13.22 -5.37
C ALA A 344 1.69 13.50 -4.98
N ALA A 345 2.36 14.43 -5.69
CA ALA A 345 3.71 14.87 -5.34
C ALA A 345 3.76 15.56 -3.98
N ALA A 346 2.79 16.41 -3.67
CA ALA A 346 2.69 17.05 -2.35
C ALA A 346 2.54 16.00 -1.23
N SER A 347 1.66 15.01 -1.43
CA SER A 347 1.49 13.90 -0.50
C SER A 347 2.81 13.12 -0.31
N PHE A 348 3.47 12.77 -1.40
CA PHE A 348 4.76 12.07 -1.39
C PHE A 348 5.85 12.85 -0.63
N LEU A 349 6.04 14.12 -0.96
CA LEU A 349 7.10 14.95 -0.36
C LEU A 349 6.88 15.18 1.14
N VAL A 350 5.63 15.42 1.57
CA VAL A 350 5.30 15.58 3.00
C VAL A 350 5.60 14.29 3.75
N VAL A 351 5.30 13.13 3.18
CA VAL A 351 5.61 11.85 3.84
C VAL A 351 7.11 11.61 3.91
N VAL A 352 7.83 11.81 2.80
CA VAL A 352 9.30 11.63 2.75
C VAL A 352 10.03 12.55 3.70
N SER A 353 9.50 13.76 3.95
CA SER A 353 10.11 14.70 4.90
C SER A 353 10.14 14.21 6.34
N GLY A 354 9.34 13.19 6.70
CA GLY A 354 9.25 12.68 8.05
C GLY A 354 8.66 13.67 9.07
N ILE A 355 8.03 14.77 8.60
CA ILE A 355 7.53 15.83 9.49
C ILE A 355 6.49 15.30 10.46
N THR A 356 6.68 15.58 11.74
CA THR A 356 5.70 15.36 12.80
C THR A 356 5.16 16.70 13.30
N VAL A 357 3.85 16.87 13.30
CA VAL A 357 3.17 18.08 13.80
C VAL A 357 2.14 17.65 14.82
N VAL A 358 2.21 18.24 16.03
CA VAL A 358 1.30 17.91 17.16
C VAL A 358 1.32 16.40 17.49
N HIS A 359 2.51 15.76 17.44
CA HIS A 359 2.71 14.33 17.66
C HIS A 359 1.95 13.43 16.65
N ILE A 360 1.57 13.96 15.49
CA ILE A 360 0.93 13.24 14.39
C ILE A 360 1.95 13.05 13.27
N GLY A 361 2.19 11.82 12.87
CA GLY A 361 3.21 11.44 11.89
C GLY A 361 2.95 11.95 10.45
N SER A 362 4.01 11.98 9.65
CA SER A 362 4.02 12.53 8.28
C SER A 362 3.02 11.88 7.33
N ALA A 363 2.65 10.60 7.54
CA ALA A 363 1.70 9.90 6.69
C ALA A 363 0.30 10.53 6.72
N PHE A 364 -0.18 10.94 7.90
CA PHE A 364 -1.44 11.67 8.04
C PHE A 364 -1.38 13.02 7.30
N TRP A 365 -0.33 13.79 7.54
CA TRP A 365 -0.16 15.11 6.91
C TRP A 365 0.03 15.01 5.40
N GLY A 366 0.64 13.95 4.91
CA GLY A 366 0.77 13.66 3.49
C GLY A 366 -0.59 13.49 2.81
N ILE A 367 -1.50 12.69 3.39
CA ILE A 367 -2.86 12.57 2.86
C ILE A 367 -3.58 13.93 2.93
N ALA A 368 -3.50 14.62 4.07
CA ALA A 368 -4.17 15.90 4.25
C ALA A 368 -3.69 16.93 3.21
N ALA A 369 -2.38 17.09 3.03
CA ALA A 369 -1.79 17.97 2.02
C ALA A 369 -2.24 17.63 0.59
N GLY A 370 -2.20 16.34 0.23
CA GLY A 370 -2.63 15.87 -1.09
C GLY A 370 -4.11 16.14 -1.35
N VAL A 371 -4.98 15.86 -0.38
CA VAL A 371 -6.44 16.09 -0.50
C VAL A 371 -6.76 17.58 -0.58
N VAL A 372 -6.14 18.41 0.27
CA VAL A 372 -6.31 19.87 0.25
C VAL A 372 -5.88 20.44 -1.09
N LEU A 373 -4.69 20.07 -1.57
CA LEU A 373 -4.19 20.58 -2.86
C LEU A 373 -5.06 20.10 -4.03
N MET A 374 -5.59 18.89 -3.96
CA MET A 374 -6.56 18.41 -4.96
C MET A 374 -7.85 19.22 -4.93
N ALA A 375 -8.38 19.56 -3.77
CA ALA A 375 -9.57 20.40 -3.64
C ALA A 375 -9.33 21.79 -4.25
N VAL A 376 -8.21 22.43 -3.92
CA VAL A 376 -7.80 23.74 -4.46
C VAL A 376 -7.66 23.68 -5.98
N THR A 377 -6.93 22.70 -6.51
CA THR A 377 -6.73 22.56 -7.96
C THR A 377 -8.02 22.25 -8.71
N ARG A 378 -8.97 21.54 -8.08
CA ARG A 378 -10.31 21.30 -8.65
C ARG A 378 -11.14 22.58 -8.71
N VAL A 379 -11.14 23.37 -7.64
CA VAL A 379 -11.84 24.67 -7.59
C VAL A 379 -11.27 25.61 -8.66
N ASN A 380 -9.96 25.75 -8.76
CA ASN A 380 -9.32 26.59 -9.76
C ASN A 380 -9.69 26.19 -11.21
N ARG A 381 -9.75 24.89 -11.49
CA ARG A 381 -10.21 24.40 -12.82
C ARG A 381 -11.67 24.72 -13.10
N LEU A 382 -12.55 24.62 -12.11
CA LEU A 382 -13.95 24.98 -12.27
C LEU A 382 -14.12 26.47 -12.54
N LEU A 383 -13.36 27.31 -11.82
CA LEU A 383 -13.35 28.76 -12.03
C LEU A 383 -12.79 29.15 -13.39
N SER A 384 -11.72 28.52 -13.85
CA SER A 384 -11.14 28.77 -15.17
C SER A 384 -12.06 28.31 -16.31
N ALA A 385 -12.72 27.15 -16.17
CA ALA A 385 -13.71 26.66 -17.13
C ALA A 385 -14.92 27.62 -17.22
N ARG A 386 -15.37 28.16 -16.09
CA ARG A 386 -16.46 29.15 -16.05
C ARG A 386 -16.04 30.47 -16.68
N ARG A 387 -14.78 30.92 -16.46
CA ARG A 387 -14.23 32.11 -17.13
C ARG A 387 -14.14 31.93 -18.66
N SER A 388 -13.65 30.78 -19.13
CA SER A 388 -13.57 30.52 -20.56
C SER A 388 -14.95 30.43 -21.22
N SER A 389 -15.97 29.85 -20.58
CA SER A 389 -17.31 29.81 -21.09
C SER A 389 -17.95 31.20 -21.18
N LEU A 390 -17.71 32.10 -20.22
CA LEU A 390 -18.14 33.48 -20.25
C LEU A 390 -17.43 34.25 -21.39
N LEU A 391 -16.14 34.08 -21.57
CA LEU A 391 -15.40 34.73 -22.68
C LEU A 391 -15.89 34.25 -24.06
N HIS A 392 -16.16 32.94 -24.23
CA HIS A 392 -16.73 32.42 -25.48
C HIS A 392 -18.16 32.94 -25.71
N GLY A 393 -18.96 33.09 -24.66
CA GLY A 393 -20.29 33.71 -24.74
C GLY A 393 -20.22 35.16 -25.21
N TRP A 394 -19.25 35.94 -24.71
CA TRP A 394 -19.00 37.32 -25.14
C TRP A 394 -18.54 37.40 -26.61
N VAL A 395 -17.67 36.52 -27.04
CA VAL A 395 -17.16 36.46 -28.44
C VAL A 395 -18.29 36.09 -29.40
N THR A 396 -19.16 35.15 -29.04
CA THR A 396 -20.34 34.81 -29.88
C THR A 396 -21.37 35.92 -29.94
N VAL A 397 -21.67 36.60 -28.82
CA VAL A 397 -22.59 37.74 -28.80
C VAL A 397 -22.02 38.91 -29.62
N SER A 398 -20.73 39.22 -29.48
CA SER A 398 -20.08 40.28 -30.26
C SER A 398 -20.02 39.95 -31.77
N SER A 399 -19.82 38.67 -32.13
CA SER A 399 -19.86 38.25 -33.55
C SER A 399 -21.29 38.30 -34.16
N HIS A 400 -22.31 38.02 -33.38
CA HIS A 400 -23.70 38.20 -33.82
C HIS A 400 -24.07 39.68 -33.92
N ALA A 401 -23.64 40.51 -32.97
CA ALA A 401 -23.84 41.97 -33.04
C ALA A 401 -23.11 42.59 -34.24
N ALA A 402 -21.87 42.15 -34.52
CA ALA A 402 -21.12 42.58 -35.67
C ALA A 402 -21.73 42.13 -37.01
N ARG A 403 -22.31 40.93 -37.08
CA ARG A 403 -23.09 40.50 -38.27
C ARG A 403 -24.36 41.26 -38.43
N ALA A 404 -25.11 41.55 -37.37
CA ALA A 404 -26.33 42.38 -37.42
C ALA A 404 -26.00 43.81 -37.87
N ALA A 405 -24.92 44.42 -37.40
CA ALA A 405 -24.44 45.73 -37.84
C ALA A 405 -23.96 45.72 -39.31
N GLY A 406 -23.28 44.63 -39.74
CA GLY A 406 -22.85 44.44 -41.14
C GLY A 406 -24.03 44.31 -42.11
N VAL A 407 -25.09 43.63 -41.71
CA VAL A 407 -26.34 43.53 -42.50
C VAL A 407 -27.04 44.88 -42.59
N PHE A 408 -27.01 45.70 -41.55
CA PHE A 408 -27.56 47.07 -41.58
C PHE A 408 -26.74 48.01 -42.47
N MET A 409 -25.40 47.86 -42.55
CA MET A 409 -24.56 48.64 -43.47
C MET A 409 -24.69 48.21 -44.93
N MET A 410 -24.98 46.92 -45.21
CA MET A 410 -25.24 46.47 -46.60
C MET A 410 -26.60 46.93 -47.15
N ALA A 411 -27.59 47.10 -46.27
CA ALA A 411 -28.90 47.62 -46.68
C ALA A 411 -28.88 49.13 -46.96
N SER A 412 -27.88 49.88 -46.49
CA SER A 412 -27.76 51.35 -46.71
C SER A 412 -26.91 51.73 -47.92
N ASN A 413 -26.23 50.77 -48.61
CA ASN A 413 -25.29 51.05 -49.72
C ASN A 413 -25.77 50.48 -51.07
N SER A 414 -27.06 50.50 -51.35
CA SER A 414 -27.64 50.17 -52.66
C SER A 414 -27.69 51.39 -53.62
N THR A 415 -26.83 52.39 -53.43
CA THR A 415 -26.63 53.47 -54.44
C THR A 415 -25.15 53.46 -54.87
N GLY A 416 -24.98 53.15 -56.14
CA GLY A 416 -23.75 52.82 -56.82
C GLY A 416 -22.62 53.79 -56.66
N VAL A 417 -21.44 53.24 -56.34
CA VAL A 417 -20.13 53.82 -56.75
C VAL A 417 -19.14 52.66 -56.95
N LYS A 418 -18.64 52.51 -58.19
CA LYS A 418 -17.56 51.58 -58.54
C LYS A 418 -16.24 51.98 -57.84
N ARG A 419 -15.61 51.04 -57.16
CA ARG A 419 -14.20 51.22 -56.69
C ARG A 419 -13.24 50.29 -57.42
N PRO A 420 -12.02 50.77 -57.69
CA PRO A 420 -11.03 50.03 -58.47
C PRO A 420 -10.32 48.93 -57.68
N ARG A 421 -9.91 47.88 -58.40
CA ARG A 421 -9.16 46.74 -57.92
C ARG A 421 -7.75 47.14 -57.51
N ALA A 422 -7.33 46.90 -56.26
CA ALA A 422 -5.94 46.90 -55.84
C ALA A 422 -5.51 45.44 -55.59
N ALA A 423 -4.53 45.01 -56.39
CA ALA A 423 -3.88 43.73 -56.27
C ALA A 423 -2.88 43.77 -55.12
N TRP A 424 -2.98 42.82 -54.17
CA TRP A 424 -1.92 42.56 -53.21
C TRP A 424 -1.33 41.15 -53.40
N ARG A 425 -0.05 41.14 -53.76
CA ARG A 425 0.82 39.97 -53.95
C ARG A 425 1.02 39.24 -52.59
N ARG A 426 0.93 37.93 -52.63
CA ARG A 426 1.43 37.04 -51.60
C ARG A 426 2.99 37.14 -51.56
N ARG A 427 3.52 37.33 -50.40
CA ARG A 427 4.89 36.87 -50.09
C ARG A 427 4.82 35.90 -48.92
N ARG A 428 5.34 34.68 -49.16
CA ARG A 428 5.70 33.67 -48.17
C ARG A 428 6.99 34.14 -47.48
N TRP A 429 7.05 33.96 -46.20
CA TRP A 429 8.20 33.42 -45.47
C TRP A 429 7.65 32.56 -44.33
#